data_eeff51a990c5b58e454c160cae82547d
#
_entry.id   eeff51a990c5b58e454c160cae82547d
#
_cell.length_a   1.000
_cell.length_b   1.000
_cell.length_c   1.000
_cell.angle_alpha   90.00
_cell.angle_beta   90.00
_cell.angle_gamma   90.00
#
_symmetry.space_group_name_H-M   'P 1'
#
loop_
_entity.id
_entity.type
_entity.pdbx_description
1 polymer ?
#
loop_
_entity_poly.entity_id
_entity_poly.type
_entity_poly.pdbx_seq_one_letter_code
_entity_poly.pdbx_strand_id
1 'polypeptide(L)'
;CHEEFAFGKGNMMAKVHEHLVRHLDWDGKGKLLDIGCGAGALTVRCAKAFPEAQLTGMDYWGAEWNYAKDQCERNAKAEGVADRITFEKGDAAHLAYPDESFDAAVSNFVFHEVRTAKDKRDVVREALRVVKKGGTFSFQDMFSQKGLYGDMDEFVKQLQAEGITEVHFIGNLEQKLDF
;
A
#
# COMPACT_ATOMS: atom_id res chain seq x y z
N CYS A 1 22.25 -4.47 3.96
CA CYS A 1 20.79 -4.25 4.18
C CYS A 1 20.36 -2.79 4.09
N HIS A 2 21.12 -1.84 4.63
CA HIS A 2 20.66 -0.44 4.63
C HIS A 2 20.64 0.21 3.23
N GLU A 3 21.50 -0.21 2.33
CA GLU A 3 21.55 0.32 0.95
C GLU A 3 20.51 -0.30 0.03
N GLU A 4 20.04 -1.50 0.32
CA GLU A 4 19.00 -2.20 -0.47
C GLU A 4 17.62 -1.56 -0.36
N PHE A 5 17.37 -0.83 0.72
CA PHE A 5 16.08 -0.18 1.00
C PHE A 5 16.10 1.34 0.85
N ALA A 6 17.22 1.93 0.43
CA ALA A 6 17.33 3.37 0.30
C ALA A 6 16.54 3.92 -0.90
N PHE A 7 15.77 4.99 -0.67
CA PHE A 7 15.04 5.69 -1.72
C PHE A 7 16.00 6.23 -2.80
N GLY A 8 15.70 5.99 -4.06
CA GLY A 8 16.41 6.55 -5.20
C GLY A 8 17.67 5.82 -5.66
N LYS A 9 18.08 4.71 -5.02
CA LYS A 9 19.31 3.97 -5.40
C LYS A 9 19.03 2.66 -6.15
N GLY A 10 18.14 2.61 -7.12
CA GLY A 10 17.97 1.50 -8.09
C GLY A 10 17.99 0.08 -7.51
N ASN A 11 17.49 -0.08 -6.30
CA ASN A 11 17.58 -1.28 -5.48
C ASN A 11 16.27 -2.10 -5.50
N MET A 12 16.24 -3.21 -4.80
CA MET A 12 15.11 -4.11 -4.69
C MET A 12 13.80 -3.38 -4.33
N MET A 13 13.81 -2.50 -3.34
CA MET A 13 12.61 -1.80 -2.91
C MET A 13 12.07 -0.82 -3.97
N ALA A 14 12.97 -0.15 -4.72
CA ALA A 14 12.56 0.68 -5.84
C ALA A 14 11.85 -0.13 -6.94
N LYS A 15 12.39 -1.30 -7.30
CA LYS A 15 11.77 -2.22 -8.27
C LYS A 15 10.41 -2.72 -7.80
N VAL A 16 10.26 -3.05 -6.50
CA VAL A 16 8.98 -3.46 -5.91
C VAL A 16 7.96 -2.33 -5.98
N HIS A 17 8.33 -1.11 -5.62
CA HIS A 17 7.44 0.05 -5.71
C HIS A 17 7.01 0.33 -7.16
N GLU A 18 7.94 0.26 -8.12
CA GLU A 18 7.63 0.42 -9.54
C GLU A 18 6.65 -0.67 -10.04
N HIS A 19 6.85 -1.90 -9.58
CA HIS A 19 5.96 -3.01 -9.90
C HIS A 19 4.55 -2.76 -9.33
N LEU A 20 4.43 -2.33 -8.07
CA LEU A 20 3.16 -1.97 -7.45
C LEU A 20 2.43 -0.87 -8.23
N VAL A 21 3.13 0.21 -8.55
CA VAL A 21 2.57 1.34 -9.32
C VAL A 21 2.13 0.91 -10.71
N ARG A 22 2.93 0.08 -11.39
CA ARG A 22 2.61 -0.42 -12.74
C ARG A 22 1.33 -1.26 -12.77
N HIS A 23 1.07 -2.03 -11.71
CA HIS A 23 -0.13 -2.89 -11.60
C HIS A 23 -1.35 -2.17 -11.01
N LEU A 24 -1.21 -0.91 -10.66
CA LEU A 24 -2.31 -0.08 -10.20
C LEU A 24 -3.09 0.50 -11.39
N ASP A 25 -3.75 -0.26 -12.16
CA ASP A 25 -4.53 0.18 -13.34
C ASP A 25 -5.48 1.34 -13.02
N TRP A 26 -4.94 2.56 -12.98
CA TRP A 26 -5.60 3.78 -12.53
C TRP A 26 -5.24 4.98 -13.41
N ASP A 27 -6.21 5.85 -13.67
CA ASP A 27 -6.01 7.08 -14.45
C ASP A 27 -5.27 8.19 -13.68
N GLY A 28 -5.04 8.00 -12.37
CA GLY A 28 -4.32 8.93 -11.52
C GLY A 28 -5.13 10.13 -11.04
N LYS A 29 -6.45 10.10 -11.22
CA LYS A 29 -7.35 11.19 -10.79
C LYS A 29 -8.14 10.79 -9.56
N GLY A 30 -8.15 11.66 -8.55
CA GLY A 30 -8.86 11.43 -7.29
C GLY A 30 -7.93 11.16 -6.13
N LYS A 31 -8.34 10.26 -5.22
CA LYS A 31 -7.68 10.01 -3.95
C LYS A 31 -7.04 8.63 -3.90
N LEU A 32 -5.77 8.57 -3.49
CA LEU A 32 -5.03 7.34 -3.25
C LEU A 32 -4.66 7.22 -1.78
N LEU A 33 -4.84 6.02 -1.20
CA LEU A 33 -4.40 5.66 0.14
C LEU A 33 -3.18 4.72 0.05
N ASP A 34 -2.10 5.08 0.73
CA ASP A 34 -0.96 4.20 0.99
C ASP A 34 -1.04 3.67 2.42
N ILE A 35 -1.32 2.38 2.56
CA ILE A 35 -1.55 1.72 3.85
C ILE A 35 -0.23 1.17 4.36
N GLY A 36 0.24 1.69 5.50
CA GLY A 36 1.53 1.36 6.07
C GLY A 36 2.67 2.07 5.33
N CYS A 37 2.57 3.37 5.19
CA CYS A 37 3.48 4.17 4.37
C CYS A 37 4.93 4.24 4.89
N GLY A 38 5.20 3.83 6.13
CA GLY A 38 6.53 3.87 6.74
C GLY A 38 7.15 5.26 6.68
N ALA A 39 8.25 5.42 5.95
CA ALA A 39 8.91 6.70 5.70
C ALA A 39 8.39 7.46 4.47
N GLY A 40 7.28 7.01 3.86
CA GLY A 40 6.59 7.67 2.76
C GLY A 40 7.16 7.41 1.37
N ALA A 41 8.07 6.45 1.21
CA ALA A 41 8.75 6.22 -0.07
C ALA A 41 7.78 5.80 -1.20
N LEU A 42 6.85 4.88 -0.93
CA LEU A 42 5.84 4.47 -1.91
C LEU A 42 4.85 5.61 -2.16
N THR A 43 4.41 6.31 -1.12
CA THR A 43 3.52 7.47 -1.23
C THR A 43 4.09 8.53 -2.18
N VAL A 44 5.36 8.88 -2.01
CA VAL A 44 6.07 9.85 -2.86
C VAL A 44 6.18 9.36 -4.30
N ARG A 45 6.49 8.07 -4.52
CA ARG A 45 6.53 7.48 -5.88
C ARG A 45 5.17 7.54 -6.57
N CYS A 46 4.10 7.23 -5.85
CA CYS A 46 2.74 7.35 -6.36
C CYS A 46 2.40 8.80 -6.70
N ALA A 47 2.77 9.77 -5.86
CA ALA A 47 2.55 11.19 -6.11
C ALA A 47 3.26 11.68 -7.38
N LYS A 48 4.46 11.18 -7.64
CA LYS A 48 5.21 11.48 -8.88
C LYS A 48 4.62 10.80 -10.11
N ALA A 49 4.15 9.55 -9.97
CA ALA A 49 3.54 8.80 -11.06
C ALA A 49 2.17 9.34 -11.46
N PHE A 50 1.43 9.90 -10.49
CA PHE A 50 0.06 10.41 -10.66
C PHE A 50 -0.03 11.88 -10.25
N PRO A 51 0.36 12.82 -11.12
CA PRO A 51 0.50 14.25 -10.77
C PRO A 51 -0.82 14.93 -10.38
N GLU A 52 -1.97 14.39 -10.79
CA GLU A 52 -3.29 14.94 -10.48
C GLU A 52 -3.94 14.31 -9.23
N ALA A 53 -3.27 13.34 -8.60
CA ALA A 53 -3.79 12.64 -7.43
C ALA A 53 -3.61 13.44 -6.13
N GLN A 54 -4.55 13.26 -5.22
CA GLN A 54 -4.41 13.59 -3.80
C GLN A 54 -4.10 12.29 -3.03
N LEU A 55 -3.08 12.30 -2.19
CA LEU A 55 -2.59 11.10 -1.53
C LEU A 55 -2.69 11.22 -0.01
N THR A 56 -3.02 10.11 0.62
CA THR A 56 -2.91 9.94 2.07
C THR A 56 -1.98 8.76 2.34
N GLY A 57 -0.91 9.01 3.07
CA GLY A 57 -0.06 7.98 3.64
C GLY A 57 -0.45 7.76 5.09
N MET A 58 -0.81 6.54 5.48
CA MET A 58 -1.13 6.23 6.88
C MET A 58 -0.23 5.13 7.41
N ASP A 59 0.14 5.25 8.67
CA ASP A 59 0.92 4.23 9.36
C ASP A 59 0.61 4.24 10.86
N TYR A 60 0.96 3.16 11.55
CA TYR A 60 0.83 3.08 13.00
C TYR A 60 1.95 3.84 13.74
N TRP A 61 3.19 3.79 13.23
CA TRP A 61 4.43 4.40 13.72
C TRP A 61 4.74 4.22 15.21
N GLY A 62 3.94 3.48 15.95
CA GLY A 62 4.19 3.22 17.37
C GLY A 62 4.28 4.49 18.23
N ALA A 63 5.19 4.47 19.20
CA ALA A 63 5.39 5.58 20.16
C ALA A 63 6.10 6.80 19.53
N GLU A 64 6.84 6.61 18.44
CA GLU A 64 7.64 7.66 17.77
C GLU A 64 6.93 8.25 16.54
N TRP A 65 5.62 8.18 16.50
CA TRP A 65 4.84 8.57 15.34
C TRP A 65 5.08 10.01 14.88
N ASN A 66 5.31 10.96 15.77
CA ASN A 66 5.61 12.35 15.42
C ASN A 66 6.90 12.47 14.61
N TYR A 67 7.96 11.80 15.05
CA TYR A 67 9.25 11.80 14.35
C TYR A 67 9.13 11.15 12.97
N ALA A 68 8.43 10.04 12.88
CA ALA A 68 8.24 9.32 11.63
C ALA A 68 7.37 10.13 10.64
N LYS A 69 6.31 10.78 11.11
CA LYS A 69 5.50 11.70 10.31
C LYS A 69 6.32 12.86 9.78
N ASP A 70 7.10 13.52 10.63
CA ASP A 70 7.98 14.63 10.23
C ASP A 70 8.99 14.18 9.16
N GLN A 71 9.48 12.95 9.25
CA GLN A 71 10.37 12.40 8.22
C GLN A 71 9.65 12.21 6.88
N CYS A 72 8.42 11.68 6.89
CA CYS A 72 7.59 11.57 5.68
C CYS A 72 7.36 12.93 5.02
N GLU A 73 7.02 13.93 5.82
CA GLU A 73 6.76 15.30 5.34
C GLU A 73 8.03 15.93 4.75
N ARG A 74 9.19 15.74 5.38
CA ARG A 74 10.49 16.20 4.84
C ARG A 74 10.82 15.51 3.52
N ASN A 75 10.60 14.18 3.41
CA ASN A 75 10.84 13.42 2.20
C ASN A 75 9.93 13.91 1.06
N ALA A 76 8.64 14.10 1.33
CA ALA A 76 7.70 14.60 0.34
C ALA A 76 8.04 16.02 -0.12
N LYS A 77 8.50 16.89 0.78
CA LYS A 77 8.95 18.25 0.46
C LYS A 77 10.21 18.23 -0.40
N ALA A 78 11.20 17.41 -0.07
CA ALA A 78 12.43 17.26 -0.82
C ALA A 78 12.18 16.79 -2.27
N GLU A 79 11.12 15.99 -2.48
CA GLU A 79 10.72 15.48 -3.79
C GLU A 79 9.68 16.38 -4.52
N GLY A 80 9.29 17.50 -3.92
CA GLY A 80 8.41 18.50 -4.54
C GLY A 80 6.94 18.09 -4.65
N VAL A 81 6.46 17.18 -3.81
CA VAL A 81 5.09 16.63 -3.87
C VAL A 81 4.29 16.81 -2.57
N ALA A 82 4.84 17.51 -1.59
CA ALA A 82 4.25 17.65 -0.25
C ALA A 82 2.86 18.31 -0.24
N ASP A 83 2.56 19.18 -1.18
CA ASP A 83 1.30 19.89 -1.31
C ASP A 83 0.11 18.97 -1.64
N ARG A 84 0.37 17.76 -2.11
CA ARG A 84 -0.66 16.77 -2.50
C ARG A 84 -0.72 15.56 -1.59
N ILE A 85 0.10 15.51 -0.53
CA ILE A 85 0.20 14.37 0.38
C ILE A 85 -0.16 14.79 1.80
N THR A 86 -1.03 14.02 2.45
CA THR A 86 -1.30 14.08 3.88
C THR A 86 -0.80 12.80 4.54
N PHE A 87 -0.06 12.92 5.65
CA PHE A 87 0.37 11.77 6.45
C PHE A 87 -0.41 11.69 7.75
N GLU A 88 -0.99 10.52 8.05
CA GLU A 88 -1.88 10.31 9.19
C GLU A 88 -1.50 9.05 9.97
N LYS A 89 -1.68 9.10 11.29
CA LYS A 89 -1.56 7.91 12.13
C LYS A 89 -2.84 7.09 12.05
N GLY A 90 -2.71 5.77 11.93
CA GLY A 90 -3.86 4.86 11.91
C GLY A 90 -3.48 3.40 12.14
N ASP A 91 -4.51 2.57 12.26
CA ASP A 91 -4.38 1.11 12.36
C ASP A 91 -4.97 0.47 11.09
N ALA A 92 -4.18 -0.31 10.37
CA ALA A 92 -4.60 -0.97 9.14
C ALA A 92 -5.68 -2.04 9.35
N ALA A 93 -5.85 -2.55 10.58
CA ALA A 93 -6.95 -3.45 10.92
C ALA A 93 -8.30 -2.73 11.09
N HIS A 94 -8.27 -1.41 11.35
CA HIS A 94 -9.45 -0.58 11.62
C HIS A 94 -9.22 0.81 11.05
N LEU A 95 -9.37 0.95 9.74
CA LEU A 95 -9.16 2.20 9.04
C LEU A 95 -10.25 3.23 9.41
N ALA A 96 -9.83 4.40 9.87
CA ALA A 96 -10.73 5.49 10.28
C ALA A 96 -11.31 6.27 9.08
N TYR A 97 -11.54 5.58 7.98
CA TYR A 97 -12.15 6.14 6.76
C TYR A 97 -13.50 5.47 6.49
N PRO A 98 -14.49 6.22 5.97
CA PRO A 98 -15.73 5.64 5.48
C PRO A 98 -15.50 4.60 4.37
N ASP A 99 -16.49 3.74 4.14
CA ASP A 99 -16.51 2.87 2.98
C ASP A 99 -16.35 3.69 1.69
N GLU A 100 -15.64 3.14 0.72
CA GLU A 100 -15.52 3.75 -0.61
C GLU A 100 -15.00 5.20 -0.61
N SER A 101 -14.02 5.51 0.28
CA SER A 101 -13.43 6.85 0.41
C SER A 101 -12.34 7.16 -0.61
N PHE A 102 -11.70 6.14 -1.17
CA PHE A 102 -10.54 6.28 -2.06
C PHE A 102 -10.78 5.68 -3.43
N ASP A 103 -10.23 6.31 -4.46
CA ASP A 103 -10.26 5.82 -5.83
C ASP A 103 -9.22 4.73 -6.07
N ALA A 104 -8.13 4.76 -5.31
CA ALA A 104 -7.06 3.77 -5.36
C ALA A 104 -6.45 3.50 -3.98
N ALA A 105 -5.86 2.31 -3.80
CA ALA A 105 -5.10 1.96 -2.61
C ALA A 105 -3.86 1.15 -2.95
N VAL A 106 -2.77 1.41 -2.24
CA VAL A 106 -1.52 0.66 -2.31
C VAL A 106 -1.07 0.24 -0.92
N SER A 107 -0.29 -0.83 -0.84
CA SER A 107 0.40 -1.25 0.39
C SER A 107 1.61 -2.11 0.05
N ASN A 108 2.67 -1.98 0.82
CA ASN A 108 3.90 -2.72 0.63
C ASN A 108 4.46 -3.26 1.94
N PHE A 109 4.42 -4.58 2.11
CA PHE A 109 4.97 -5.31 3.26
C PHE A 109 4.41 -4.88 4.63
N VAL A 110 3.10 -4.74 4.77
CA VAL A 110 2.46 -4.21 5.99
C VAL A 110 1.51 -5.19 6.65
N PHE A 111 0.66 -5.85 5.87
CA PHE A 111 -0.49 -6.59 6.41
C PHE A 111 -0.09 -7.73 7.36
N HIS A 112 1.02 -8.41 7.08
CA HIS A 112 1.54 -9.49 7.93
C HIS A 112 1.97 -9.00 9.32
N GLU A 113 2.35 -7.73 9.46
CA GLU A 113 2.82 -7.13 10.73
C GLU A 113 1.70 -6.56 11.61
N VAL A 114 0.48 -6.43 11.09
CA VAL A 114 -0.66 -5.83 11.81
C VAL A 114 -1.07 -6.71 12.98
N ARG A 115 -0.64 -6.35 14.19
CA ARG A 115 -0.82 -7.15 15.42
C ARG A 115 -2.24 -7.15 15.95
N THR A 116 -3.03 -6.14 15.61
CA THR A 116 -4.42 -5.97 16.04
C THR A 116 -5.39 -6.89 15.31
N ALA A 117 -4.99 -7.51 14.20
CA ALA A 117 -5.75 -8.48 13.44
C ALA A 117 -5.20 -9.91 13.63
N LYS A 118 -6.04 -10.85 14.04
CA LYS A 118 -5.70 -12.28 14.14
C LYS A 118 -5.59 -12.93 12.76
N ASP A 119 -6.53 -12.66 11.89
CA ASP A 119 -6.55 -13.13 10.51
C ASP A 119 -6.07 -12.00 9.58
N LYS A 120 -4.96 -12.24 8.87
CA LYS A 120 -4.39 -11.23 7.97
C LYS A 120 -5.25 -10.97 6.73
N ARG A 121 -6.12 -11.90 6.39
CA ARG A 121 -7.12 -11.72 5.31
C ARG A 121 -8.12 -10.61 5.65
N ASP A 122 -8.44 -10.43 6.94
CA ASP A 122 -9.33 -9.34 7.38
C ASP A 122 -8.69 -7.97 7.20
N VAL A 123 -7.36 -7.86 7.30
CA VAL A 123 -6.64 -6.61 6.99
C VAL A 123 -6.77 -6.27 5.50
N VAL A 124 -6.67 -7.27 4.63
CA VAL A 124 -6.89 -7.09 3.18
C VAL A 124 -8.33 -6.64 2.90
N ARG A 125 -9.32 -7.27 3.54
CA ARG A 125 -10.73 -6.88 3.40
C ARG A 125 -10.97 -5.45 3.88
N GLU A 126 -10.37 -5.06 5.00
CA GLU A 126 -10.47 -3.70 5.53
C GLU A 126 -9.86 -2.67 4.55
N ALA A 127 -8.71 -2.99 3.95
CA ALA A 127 -8.12 -2.16 2.92
C ALA A 127 -9.02 -2.01 1.68
N LEU A 128 -9.69 -3.09 1.27
CA LEU A 128 -10.62 -3.07 0.14
C LEU A 128 -11.93 -2.34 0.44
N ARG A 129 -12.39 -2.36 1.71
CA ARG A 129 -13.60 -1.64 2.14
C ARG A 129 -13.55 -0.15 1.81
N VAL A 130 -12.40 0.48 1.96
CA VAL A 130 -12.22 1.92 1.73
C VAL A 130 -12.01 2.28 0.26
N VAL A 131 -11.84 1.32 -0.62
CA VAL A 131 -11.73 1.54 -2.06
C VAL A 131 -13.13 1.61 -2.68
N LYS A 132 -13.38 2.62 -3.50
CA LYS A 132 -14.65 2.79 -4.22
C LYS A 132 -14.90 1.64 -5.19
N LYS A 133 -16.17 1.36 -5.45
CA LYS A 133 -16.58 0.51 -6.57
C LYS A 133 -16.06 1.12 -7.87
N GLY A 134 -15.42 0.29 -8.71
CA GLY A 134 -14.72 0.75 -9.91
C GLY A 134 -13.35 1.36 -9.64
N GLY A 135 -12.93 1.46 -8.39
CA GLY A 135 -11.57 1.82 -7.99
C GLY A 135 -10.59 0.66 -8.19
N THR A 136 -9.33 0.90 -7.85
CA THR A 136 -8.25 -0.06 -8.06
C THR A 136 -7.35 -0.19 -6.84
N PHE A 137 -6.63 -1.30 -6.73
CA PHE A 137 -5.66 -1.54 -5.67
C PHE A 137 -4.46 -2.33 -6.17
N SER A 138 -3.33 -2.14 -5.50
CA SER A 138 -2.12 -2.92 -5.72
C SER A 138 -1.42 -3.13 -4.39
N PHE A 139 -1.41 -4.37 -3.89
CA PHE A 139 -0.84 -4.74 -2.60
C PHE A 139 0.27 -5.77 -2.78
N GLN A 140 1.36 -5.56 -2.07
CA GLN A 140 2.46 -6.50 -1.99
C GLN A 140 2.67 -6.91 -0.53
N ASP A 141 2.69 -8.21 -0.27
CA ASP A 141 2.95 -8.80 1.04
C ASP A 141 3.38 -10.27 0.88
N MET A 142 3.61 -10.94 1.98
CA MET A 142 3.94 -12.37 2.03
C MET A 142 2.74 -13.27 1.73
N PHE A 143 1.97 -12.95 0.69
CA PHE A 143 0.72 -13.65 0.35
C PHE A 143 0.90 -15.14 0.06
N SER A 144 2.08 -15.57 -0.37
CA SER A 144 2.38 -16.99 -0.59
C SER A 144 2.51 -17.79 0.72
N GLN A 145 2.59 -17.12 1.88
CA GLN A 145 2.69 -17.80 3.17
C GLN A 145 1.32 -18.29 3.65
N LYS A 146 1.06 -19.57 3.46
CA LYS A 146 -0.22 -20.21 3.83
C LYS A 146 -0.58 -20.06 5.32
N GLY A 147 0.41 -19.94 6.20
CA GLY A 147 0.19 -19.70 7.62
C GLY A 147 -0.44 -18.34 7.94
N LEU A 148 -0.26 -17.36 7.05
CA LEU A 148 -0.80 -16.00 7.21
C LEU A 148 -2.12 -15.80 6.45
N TYR A 149 -2.19 -16.28 5.21
CA TYR A 149 -3.29 -15.97 4.28
C TYR A 149 -4.07 -17.19 3.80
N GLY A 150 -3.68 -18.40 4.22
CA GLY A 150 -4.28 -19.62 3.70
C GLY A 150 -3.89 -19.90 2.25
N ASP A 151 -4.79 -20.54 1.52
CA ASP A 151 -4.63 -20.75 0.09
C ASP A 151 -5.07 -19.51 -0.68
N MET A 152 -4.16 -18.94 -1.48
CA MET A 152 -4.44 -17.68 -2.17
C MET A 152 -5.44 -17.82 -3.32
N ASP A 153 -5.50 -18.97 -4.00
CA ASP A 153 -6.50 -19.20 -5.04
C ASP A 153 -7.90 -19.25 -4.43
N GLU A 154 -8.03 -19.85 -3.24
CA GLU A 154 -9.28 -19.87 -2.48
C GLU A 154 -9.63 -18.47 -1.97
N PHE A 155 -8.65 -17.73 -1.43
CA PHE A 155 -8.89 -16.37 -0.94
C PHE A 155 -9.32 -15.41 -2.06
N VAL A 156 -8.70 -15.49 -3.23
CA VAL A 156 -9.12 -14.72 -4.42
C VAL A 156 -10.58 -15.02 -4.79
N LYS A 157 -10.98 -16.29 -4.79
CA LYS A 157 -12.39 -16.68 -5.04
C LYS A 157 -13.35 -16.12 -3.99
N GLN A 158 -12.94 -16.11 -2.72
CA GLN A 158 -13.74 -15.49 -1.64
C GLN A 158 -13.91 -13.99 -1.87
N LEU A 159 -12.85 -13.26 -2.20
CA LEU A 159 -12.92 -11.83 -2.51
C LEU A 159 -13.83 -11.55 -3.72
N GLN A 160 -13.75 -12.38 -4.76
CA GLN A 160 -14.64 -12.26 -5.91
C GLN A 160 -16.11 -12.50 -5.54
N ALA A 161 -16.40 -13.48 -4.67
CA ALA A 161 -17.73 -13.72 -4.15
C ALA A 161 -18.26 -12.58 -3.25
N GLU A 162 -17.36 -11.86 -2.59
CA GLU A 162 -17.64 -10.68 -1.78
C GLU A 162 -17.83 -9.39 -2.60
N GLY A 163 -17.67 -9.45 -3.92
CA GLY A 163 -17.94 -8.33 -4.85
C GLY A 163 -16.72 -7.65 -5.45
N ILE A 164 -15.51 -8.17 -5.21
CA ILE A 164 -14.29 -7.70 -5.88
C ILE A 164 -14.21 -8.37 -7.24
N THR A 165 -14.57 -7.65 -8.29
CA THR A 165 -14.81 -8.22 -9.62
C THR A 165 -13.55 -8.73 -10.31
N GLU A 166 -12.41 -8.09 -10.08
CA GLU A 166 -11.13 -8.44 -10.70
C GLU A 166 -10.02 -8.46 -9.64
N VAL A 167 -9.48 -9.65 -9.38
CA VAL A 167 -8.38 -9.88 -8.45
C VAL A 167 -7.35 -10.79 -9.11
N HIS A 168 -6.11 -10.34 -9.18
CA HIS A 168 -5.00 -11.12 -9.68
C HIS A 168 -3.96 -11.33 -8.59
N PHE A 169 -3.63 -12.58 -8.30
CA PHE A 169 -2.50 -12.93 -7.46
C PHE A 169 -1.27 -13.21 -8.31
N ILE A 170 -0.20 -12.46 -8.06
CA ILE A 170 1.07 -12.59 -8.76
C ILE A 170 2.11 -13.14 -7.78
N GLY A 171 2.42 -14.43 -7.89
CA GLY A 171 3.47 -15.08 -7.10
C GLY A 171 4.87 -14.88 -7.69
N ASN A 172 5.89 -15.31 -6.91
CA ASN A 172 7.30 -15.34 -7.32
C ASN A 172 7.85 -13.98 -7.80
N LEU A 173 7.59 -12.93 -7.03
CA LEU A 173 7.99 -11.57 -7.36
C LEU A 173 9.52 -11.44 -7.55
N GLU A 174 10.29 -12.15 -6.72
CA GLU A 174 11.76 -12.17 -6.79
C GLU A 174 12.26 -12.59 -8.17
N GLN A 175 11.69 -13.67 -8.74
CA GLN A 175 12.05 -14.14 -10.07
C GLN A 175 11.63 -13.18 -11.20
N LYS A 176 10.56 -12.42 -10.98
CA LYS A 176 10.03 -11.46 -11.98
C LYS A 176 10.78 -10.15 -12.01
N LEU A 177 11.43 -9.78 -10.91
CA LEU A 177 12.16 -8.54 -10.76
C LEU A 177 13.69 -8.71 -10.86
N ASP A 178 14.18 -9.93 -11.12
CA ASP A 178 15.60 -10.26 -11.27
C ASP A 178 16.47 -9.80 -10.08
N PHE A 179 16.09 -10.21 -8.85
CA PHE A 179 16.92 -10.03 -7.65
C PHE A 179 17.04 -11.26 -6.77
#